data_99b1ab7faf0e039e7a5d08e1ced734f7
#
_entry.id   99b1ab7faf0e039e7a5d08e1ced734f7
#
_cell.length_a   1.000
_cell.length_b   1.000
_cell.length_c   1.000
_cell.angle_alpha   90.00
_cell.angle_beta   90.00
_cell.angle_gamma   90.00
#
_symmetry.space_group_name_H-M   'P 1'
#
loop_
_entity.id
_entity.type
_entity.pdbx_description
1 polymer ?
#
loop_
_entity_poly.entity_id
_entity_poly.type
_entity_poly.pdbx_seq_one_letter_code
_entity_poly.pdbx_strand_id
1 'polypeptide(L)'
;MPQTKKGHTTRSKSGKSGSRSRTGAAKRKGTSTTRATTSRSAARRGINARYPWKEEPNPYLEIRESAIQGKGAFATRNIRKGTRIIEYTGQRISWRTADKRYDDEKMGRHHTFLFTVDDKVCIDGAVNGNEARFLNHSCDGNCEAITDRKRIFIEARRNIRAGDELLYDYQYERTEDHTEEDEKFYACRCGSPNCRGTILAPPKADD
;
A
#
# COMPACT_ATOMS: atom_id res chain seq x y z
N MET A 1 1.43 12.27 3.96
CA MET A 1 1.86 11.29 5.01
C MET A 1 2.84 10.34 4.37
N PRO A 2 4.01 10.08 4.95
CA PRO A 2 5.07 9.31 4.32
C PRO A 2 4.72 7.82 4.21
N GLN A 3 5.23 7.19 3.16
CA GLN A 3 5.29 5.73 3.07
C GLN A 3 6.44 5.27 3.96
N THR A 4 6.14 4.54 5.04
CA THR A 4 7.16 4.11 5.99
C THR A 4 7.43 2.62 5.86
N LYS A 5 8.69 2.23 5.56
CA LYS A 5 9.26 0.97 6.00
C LYS A 5 10.03 1.22 7.29
N LYS A 6 9.62 0.61 8.40
CA LYS A 6 10.43 0.61 9.62
C LYS A 6 11.57 -0.39 9.43
N GLY A 7 12.80 0.10 9.46
CA GLY A 7 13.98 -0.73 9.55
C GLY A 7 13.89 -1.64 10.80
N HIS A 8 13.92 -2.95 10.60
CA HIS A 8 13.84 -3.93 11.69
C HIS A 8 15.25 -4.37 12.04
N THR A 9 15.80 -3.79 13.10
CA THR A 9 17.02 -4.30 13.76
C THR A 9 16.71 -5.65 14.38
N THR A 10 17.30 -6.72 13.87
CA THR A 10 17.28 -8.06 14.46
C THR A 10 18.14 -8.06 15.72
N ARG A 11 17.51 -7.98 16.88
CA ARG A 11 18.14 -8.28 18.15
C ARG A 11 17.86 -9.72 18.55
N SER A 12 18.83 -10.60 18.31
CA SER A 12 18.84 -11.96 18.83
C SER A 12 18.88 -11.97 20.36
N LYS A 13 17.93 -12.65 20.99
CA LYS A 13 18.07 -13.13 22.38
C LYS A 13 17.67 -14.58 22.45
N SER A 14 18.65 -15.38 22.73
CA SER A 14 18.58 -16.77 23.18
C SER A 14 18.00 -16.86 24.60
N GLY A 15 17.29 -17.94 24.89
CA GLY A 15 17.29 -18.48 26.25
C GLY A 15 16.00 -18.97 26.85
N LYS A 16 15.92 -20.29 26.89
CA LYS A 16 15.57 -21.24 27.95
C LYS A 16 14.11 -21.59 28.25
N SER A 17 13.92 -22.84 28.00
CA SER A 17 13.11 -23.94 28.57
C SER A 17 12.43 -23.72 29.95
N GLY A 18 11.21 -24.28 30.09
CA GLY A 18 10.55 -24.52 31.35
C GLY A 18 9.25 -25.31 31.17
N SER A 19 9.36 -26.65 31.25
CA SER A 19 8.23 -27.57 31.30
C SER A 19 7.47 -27.47 32.64
N ARG A 20 6.16 -27.69 32.68
CA ARG A 20 5.49 -28.55 33.64
C ARG A 20 4.02 -28.79 33.30
N SER A 21 3.73 -30.07 33.29
CA SER A 21 2.44 -30.73 33.22
C SER A 21 1.56 -30.54 34.48
N ARG A 22 0.23 -30.68 34.33
CA ARG A 22 -0.70 -31.52 35.14
C ARG A 22 -2.16 -31.22 34.77
N THR A 23 -2.81 -32.17 34.13
CA THR A 23 -3.86 -33.12 34.58
C THR A 23 -5.03 -32.56 35.41
N GLY A 24 -6.26 -32.79 34.94
CA GLY A 24 -7.48 -32.64 35.70
C GLY A 24 -8.74 -32.88 34.88
N ALA A 25 -9.19 -34.11 34.82
CA ALA A 25 -10.46 -34.51 34.20
C ALA A 25 -11.64 -34.27 35.15
N ALA A 26 -12.82 -33.87 34.64
CA ALA A 26 -14.09 -34.15 35.28
C ALA A 26 -15.22 -34.20 34.24
N LYS A 27 -15.76 -35.43 34.11
CA LYS A 27 -17.02 -35.76 33.42
C LYS A 27 -18.21 -35.21 34.20
N ARG A 28 -19.16 -34.59 33.52
CA ARG A 28 -20.58 -34.63 33.98
C ARG A 28 -21.48 -34.89 32.78
N LYS A 29 -22.22 -35.99 32.91
CA LYS A 29 -23.38 -36.40 32.11
C LYS A 29 -24.59 -35.55 32.49
N GLY A 30 -25.37 -35.12 31.53
CA GLY A 30 -26.69 -34.53 31.72
C GLY A 30 -27.54 -34.76 30.47
N THR A 31 -28.61 -35.48 30.68
CA THR A 31 -29.54 -36.10 29.73
C THR A 31 -30.44 -35.12 28.97
N SER A 32 -30.63 -35.42 27.70
CA SER A 32 -31.85 -35.41 26.87
C SER A 32 -32.99 -34.41 27.18
N THR A 33 -33.32 -33.57 26.20
CA THR A 33 -34.74 -33.44 25.76
C THR A 33 -34.77 -32.90 24.34
N THR A 34 -35.21 -33.71 23.43
CA THR A 34 -35.52 -33.41 22.02
C THR A 34 -36.71 -32.45 21.94
N ARG A 35 -36.51 -31.29 21.37
CA ARG A 35 -37.60 -30.46 20.85
C ARG A 35 -37.27 -30.08 19.40
N ALA A 36 -37.93 -30.75 18.49
CA ALA A 36 -37.92 -30.44 17.09
C ALA A 36 -38.54 -29.05 16.87
N THR A 37 -37.73 -28.10 16.46
CA THR A 37 -38.19 -26.86 15.84
C THR A 37 -37.78 -26.89 14.39
N THR A 38 -38.76 -27.08 13.53
CA THR A 38 -38.67 -26.86 12.07
C THR A 38 -38.16 -25.45 11.80
N SER A 39 -36.87 -25.32 11.59
CA SER A 39 -36.31 -24.10 11.03
C SER A 39 -36.47 -24.14 9.49
N ARG A 40 -37.38 -23.30 9.00
CA ARG A 40 -37.47 -22.95 7.60
C ARG A 40 -36.11 -22.38 7.20
N SER A 41 -35.34 -23.14 6.45
CA SER A 41 -34.17 -22.66 5.74
C SER A 41 -34.62 -21.60 4.71
N ALA A 42 -34.55 -20.33 5.10
CA ALA A 42 -34.60 -19.26 4.13
C ALA A 42 -33.41 -19.42 3.20
N ALA A 43 -33.66 -19.95 2.02
CA ALA A 43 -32.72 -19.97 0.92
C ALA A 43 -32.24 -18.52 0.71
N ARG A 44 -31.01 -18.23 1.14
CA ARG A 44 -30.28 -17.02 0.72
C ARG A 44 -30.11 -17.14 -0.80
N ARG A 45 -31.04 -16.56 -1.53
CA ARG A 45 -30.90 -16.36 -2.96
C ARG A 45 -29.67 -15.51 -3.16
N GLY A 46 -28.64 -16.10 -3.78
CA GLY A 46 -27.45 -15.40 -4.20
C GLY A 46 -27.82 -14.29 -5.19
N ILE A 47 -27.74 -13.05 -4.74
CA ILE A 47 -28.11 -11.85 -5.52
C ILE A 47 -26.96 -11.43 -6.44
N ASN A 48 -25.89 -12.22 -6.60
CA ASN A 48 -24.65 -11.72 -7.22
C ASN A 48 -24.20 -12.45 -8.50
N ALA A 49 -25.11 -13.11 -9.23
CA ALA A 49 -24.68 -13.83 -10.45
C ALA A 49 -25.07 -13.17 -11.78
N ARG A 50 -25.62 -11.97 -11.81
CA ARG A 50 -26.15 -11.41 -13.09
C ARG A 50 -25.62 -10.06 -13.55
N TYR A 51 -24.72 -9.43 -12.84
CA TYR A 51 -24.06 -8.22 -13.32
C TYR A 51 -22.56 -8.38 -13.13
N PRO A 52 -21.80 -8.76 -14.19
CA PRO A 52 -20.38 -8.51 -14.20
C PRO A 52 -20.25 -6.98 -14.20
N TRP A 53 -19.97 -6.38 -13.02
CA TRP A 53 -19.57 -4.99 -12.93
C TRP A 53 -18.30 -4.86 -13.77
N LYS A 54 -18.44 -4.41 -15.01
CA LYS A 54 -17.30 -3.82 -15.70
C LYS A 54 -16.98 -2.58 -14.90
N GLU A 55 -15.86 -2.62 -14.20
CA GLU A 55 -15.33 -1.40 -13.61
C GLU A 55 -15.20 -0.40 -14.76
N GLU A 56 -15.99 0.67 -14.69
CA GLU A 56 -15.90 1.73 -15.69
C GLU A 56 -14.47 2.29 -15.63
N PRO A 57 -13.82 2.49 -16.77
CA PRO A 57 -12.47 3.04 -16.80
C PRO A 57 -12.43 4.34 -16.02
N ASN A 58 -11.35 4.56 -15.26
CA ASN A 58 -11.21 5.83 -14.55
C ASN A 58 -11.24 6.99 -15.56
N PRO A 59 -12.12 7.98 -15.39
CA PRO A 59 -12.28 9.05 -16.39
C PRO A 59 -11.12 10.05 -16.43
N TYR A 60 -10.20 9.99 -15.47
CA TYR A 60 -9.10 10.95 -15.32
C TYR A 60 -7.75 10.44 -15.80
N LEU A 61 -7.57 9.12 -15.93
CA LEU A 61 -6.27 8.55 -16.25
C LEU A 61 -6.34 7.37 -17.22
N GLU A 62 -5.25 7.17 -17.92
CA GLU A 62 -4.95 5.97 -18.70
C GLU A 62 -3.52 5.52 -18.42
N ILE A 63 -3.24 4.23 -18.63
CA ILE A 63 -1.91 3.66 -18.38
C ILE A 63 -1.16 3.53 -19.71
N ARG A 64 0.06 4.12 -19.75
CA ARG A 64 0.96 4.08 -20.90
C ARG A 64 2.39 3.77 -20.44
N GLU A 65 3.30 3.54 -21.39
CA GLU A 65 4.75 3.50 -21.09
C GLU A 65 5.22 4.87 -20.59
N SER A 66 6.09 4.85 -19.57
CA SER A 66 6.64 6.04 -18.92
C SER A 66 8.14 6.16 -19.18
N ALA A 67 8.60 7.37 -19.44
CA ALA A 67 10.03 7.67 -19.53
C ALA A 67 10.75 7.60 -18.17
N ILE A 68 10.00 7.67 -17.05
CA ILE A 68 10.54 7.61 -15.70
C ILE A 68 10.82 6.16 -15.32
N GLN A 69 9.78 5.31 -15.41
CA GLN A 69 9.89 3.88 -15.09
C GLN A 69 8.70 3.08 -15.61
N GLY A 70 8.97 2.10 -16.50
CA GLY A 70 7.99 1.11 -16.94
C GLY A 70 6.67 1.75 -17.38
N LYS A 71 5.59 1.46 -16.67
CA LYS A 71 4.26 2.07 -16.92
C LYS A 71 4.06 3.30 -16.05
N GLY A 72 3.32 4.27 -16.59
CA GLY A 72 2.87 5.47 -15.88
C GLY A 72 1.38 5.70 -16.07
N ALA A 73 0.77 6.47 -15.18
CA ALA A 73 -0.61 6.94 -15.30
C ALA A 73 -0.60 8.36 -15.92
N PHE A 74 -1.40 8.58 -16.95
CA PHE A 74 -1.44 9.84 -17.70
C PHE A 74 -2.84 10.43 -17.69
N ALA A 75 -2.94 11.75 -17.54
CA ALA A 75 -4.22 12.45 -17.53
C ALA A 75 -4.93 12.35 -18.88
N THR A 76 -6.18 11.86 -18.89
CA THR A 76 -7.01 11.78 -20.11
C THR A 76 -7.67 13.11 -20.45
N ARG A 77 -7.72 14.04 -19.51
CA ARG A 77 -8.34 15.37 -19.60
C ARG A 77 -7.65 16.37 -18.68
N ASN A 78 -7.95 17.64 -18.82
CA ASN A 78 -7.52 18.64 -17.84
C ASN A 78 -8.16 18.35 -16.47
N ILE A 79 -7.33 18.34 -15.43
CA ILE A 79 -7.74 18.07 -14.04
C ILE A 79 -7.47 19.33 -13.21
N ARG A 80 -8.47 19.78 -12.47
CA ARG A 80 -8.33 20.94 -11.57
C ARG A 80 -7.63 20.55 -10.28
N LYS A 81 -6.87 21.47 -9.70
CA LYS A 81 -6.33 21.33 -8.34
C LYS A 81 -7.42 20.92 -7.35
N GLY A 82 -7.10 20.00 -6.44
CA GLY A 82 -8.01 19.48 -5.42
C GLY A 82 -8.96 18.38 -5.94
N THR A 83 -8.87 18.00 -7.23
CA THR A 83 -9.68 16.89 -7.75
C THR A 83 -9.13 15.57 -7.20
N ARG A 84 -9.99 14.77 -6.57
CA ARG A 84 -9.69 13.38 -6.18
C ARG A 84 -9.75 12.51 -7.42
N ILE A 85 -8.59 11.99 -7.85
CA ILE A 85 -8.43 11.29 -9.12
C ILE A 85 -8.75 9.80 -8.99
N ILE A 86 -8.15 9.15 -8.00
CA ILE A 86 -8.28 7.70 -7.79
C ILE A 86 -7.97 7.33 -6.34
N GLU A 87 -8.59 6.28 -5.82
CA GLU A 87 -8.18 5.65 -4.57
C GLU A 87 -7.05 4.65 -4.84
N TYR A 88 -6.04 4.62 -3.98
CA TYR A 88 -5.01 3.58 -4.02
C TYR A 88 -5.55 2.33 -3.35
N THR A 89 -5.80 1.29 -4.12
CA THR A 89 -6.36 0.02 -3.63
C THR A 89 -5.36 -1.12 -3.75
N GLY A 90 -5.62 -2.20 -2.99
CA GLY A 90 -4.79 -3.39 -2.97
C GLY A 90 -5.05 -4.23 -1.73
N GLN A 91 -4.25 -5.27 -1.55
CA GLN A 91 -4.31 -6.12 -0.38
C GLN A 91 -3.78 -5.38 0.85
N ARG A 92 -4.57 -5.26 1.91
CA ARG A 92 -4.09 -4.74 3.19
C ARG A 92 -3.33 -5.82 3.92
N ILE A 93 -2.07 -5.55 4.24
CA ILE A 93 -1.17 -6.49 4.91
C ILE A 93 -0.43 -5.79 6.06
N SER A 94 0.05 -6.58 7.02
CA SER A 94 0.93 -6.07 8.06
C SER A 94 2.34 -5.81 7.50
N TRP A 95 3.11 -4.92 8.13
CA TRP A 95 4.51 -4.69 7.79
C TRP A 95 5.33 -5.98 7.85
N ARG A 96 5.11 -6.82 8.86
CA ARG A 96 5.76 -8.15 8.94
C ARG A 96 5.49 -9.03 7.71
N THR A 97 4.31 -8.92 7.11
CA THR A 97 3.97 -9.67 5.89
C THR A 97 4.64 -9.03 4.67
N ALA A 98 4.70 -7.70 4.63
CA ALA A 98 5.37 -6.96 3.58
C ALA A 98 6.87 -7.29 3.55
N ASP A 99 7.55 -7.26 4.71
CA ASP A 99 8.98 -7.58 4.84
C ASP A 99 9.32 -9.00 4.35
N LYS A 100 8.44 -9.97 4.64
CA LYS A 100 8.60 -11.34 4.14
C LYS A 100 8.37 -11.48 2.63
N ARG A 101 7.51 -10.63 2.06
CA ARG A 101 7.16 -10.66 0.64
C ARG A 101 8.17 -9.90 -0.21
N TYR A 102 8.67 -8.79 0.32
CA TYR A 102 9.58 -7.87 -0.35
C TYR A 102 10.86 -7.74 0.47
N ASP A 103 11.82 -8.57 0.11
CA ASP A 103 13.14 -8.61 0.74
C ASP A 103 14.08 -7.68 -0.03
N ASP A 104 14.39 -6.53 0.56
CA ASP A 104 15.22 -5.50 -0.07
C ASP A 104 16.64 -6.01 -0.38
N GLU A 105 17.17 -6.95 0.42
CA GLU A 105 18.49 -7.55 0.17
C GLU A 105 18.56 -8.36 -1.15
N LYS A 106 17.41 -8.83 -1.63
CA LYS A 106 17.31 -9.59 -2.88
C LYS A 106 16.92 -8.73 -4.08
N MET A 107 16.58 -7.45 -3.86
CA MET A 107 16.24 -6.52 -4.92
C MET A 107 17.46 -5.68 -5.30
N GLY A 108 17.78 -5.59 -6.60
CA GLY A 108 18.87 -4.74 -7.08
C GLY A 108 18.58 -3.24 -6.99
N ARG A 109 17.33 -2.87 -6.76
CA ARG A 109 16.84 -1.51 -6.48
C ARG A 109 15.44 -1.59 -5.88
N HIS A 110 15.05 -0.56 -5.12
CA HIS A 110 13.71 -0.50 -4.55
C HIS A 110 12.64 -0.36 -5.63
N HIS A 111 11.74 -1.33 -5.69
CA HIS A 111 10.57 -1.32 -6.58
C HIS A 111 9.44 -2.15 -5.96
N THR A 112 8.56 -1.49 -5.22
CA THR A 112 7.38 -2.11 -4.62
C THR A 112 6.14 -1.26 -4.88
N PHE A 113 4.97 -1.87 -4.74
CA PHE A 113 3.68 -1.19 -4.81
C PHE A 113 3.07 -1.06 -3.40
N LEU A 114 3.94 -0.89 -2.38
CA LEU A 114 3.49 -0.75 -1.00
C LEU A 114 3.14 0.70 -0.70
N PHE A 115 2.00 0.90 -0.03
CA PHE A 115 1.59 2.21 0.47
C PHE A 115 1.25 2.14 1.96
N THR A 116 1.87 2.98 2.78
CA THR A 116 1.64 3.05 4.23
C THR A 116 0.26 3.59 4.54
N VAL A 117 -0.50 2.86 5.36
CA VAL A 117 -1.78 3.31 5.91
C VAL A 117 -1.59 3.84 7.32
N ASP A 118 -0.89 3.07 8.15
CA ASP A 118 -0.51 3.42 9.52
C ASP A 118 0.73 2.60 9.95
N ASP A 119 1.10 2.70 11.22
CA ASP A 119 2.26 2.00 11.81
C ASP A 119 2.16 0.46 11.79
N LYS A 120 1.01 -0.10 11.47
CA LYS A 120 0.74 -1.55 11.50
C LYS A 120 0.40 -2.13 10.14
N VAL A 121 -0.17 -1.31 9.25
CA VAL A 121 -0.79 -1.77 8.01
C VAL A 121 -0.30 -0.97 6.82
N CYS A 122 0.03 -1.67 5.74
CA CYS A 122 0.23 -1.12 4.42
C CYS A 122 -0.73 -1.75 3.40
N ILE A 123 -0.89 -1.09 2.26
CA ILE A 123 -1.60 -1.61 1.09
C ILE A 123 -0.55 -2.12 0.11
N ASP A 124 -0.69 -3.37 -0.32
CA ASP A 124 0.09 -3.95 -1.40
C ASP A 124 -0.72 -3.87 -2.70
N GLY A 125 -0.39 -2.89 -3.53
CA GLY A 125 -1.02 -2.67 -4.82
C GLY A 125 -0.68 -3.72 -5.89
N ALA A 126 0.32 -4.58 -5.66
CA ALA A 126 0.61 -5.69 -6.55
C ALA A 126 -0.48 -6.76 -6.51
N VAL A 127 -1.22 -6.85 -5.39
CA VAL A 127 -2.27 -7.86 -5.17
C VAL A 127 -3.63 -7.18 -5.10
N ASN A 128 -4.49 -7.44 -6.07
CA ASN A 128 -5.83 -6.84 -6.20
C ASN A 128 -5.81 -5.30 -6.19
N GLY A 129 -4.70 -4.70 -6.66
CA GLY A 129 -4.58 -3.25 -6.80
C GLY A 129 -5.15 -2.75 -8.12
N ASN A 130 -5.48 -1.47 -8.15
CA ASN A 130 -5.96 -0.77 -9.35
C ASN A 130 -4.83 0.02 -10.04
N GLU A 131 -5.20 0.87 -10.99
CA GLU A 131 -4.28 1.68 -11.80
C GLU A 131 -3.46 2.67 -10.98
N ALA A 132 -3.88 3.02 -9.76
CA ALA A 132 -3.14 3.94 -8.88
C ALA A 132 -1.70 3.48 -8.60
N ARG A 133 -1.43 2.18 -8.65
CA ARG A 133 -0.07 1.61 -8.48
C ARG A 133 0.93 2.05 -9.55
N PHE A 134 0.45 2.53 -10.70
CA PHE A 134 1.29 2.98 -11.80
C PHE A 134 1.60 4.49 -11.78
N LEU A 135 1.13 5.23 -10.78
CA LEU A 135 1.59 6.60 -10.60
C LEU A 135 3.04 6.59 -10.14
N ASN A 136 3.94 7.11 -10.98
CA ASN A 136 5.36 7.16 -10.71
C ASN A 136 5.72 8.28 -9.72
N HIS A 137 6.94 8.19 -9.17
CA HIS A 137 7.48 9.20 -8.29
C HIS A 137 7.95 10.44 -9.07
N SER A 138 7.72 11.61 -8.47
CA SER A 138 8.46 12.82 -8.77
C SER A 138 8.68 13.66 -7.52
N CYS A 139 9.90 14.20 -7.36
CA CYS A 139 10.22 15.14 -6.28
C CYS A 139 9.42 16.45 -6.37
N ASP A 140 8.87 16.77 -7.56
CA ASP A 140 7.92 17.86 -7.80
C ASP A 140 6.66 17.32 -8.51
N GLY A 141 5.98 16.37 -7.89
CA GLY A 141 4.77 15.76 -8.42
C GLY A 141 3.62 16.75 -8.61
N ASN A 142 2.75 16.48 -9.59
CA ASN A 142 1.53 17.25 -9.82
C ASN A 142 0.33 16.70 -9.01
N CYS A 143 0.52 15.56 -8.34
CA CYS A 143 -0.43 14.96 -7.44
C CYS A 143 0.14 14.87 -6.02
N GLU A 144 -0.73 14.58 -5.08
CA GLU A 144 -0.41 14.28 -3.69
C GLU A 144 -1.27 13.12 -3.18
N ALA A 145 -0.77 12.40 -2.19
CA ALA A 145 -1.50 11.29 -1.58
C ALA A 145 -2.13 11.73 -0.26
N ILE A 146 -3.45 11.62 -0.16
CA ILE A 146 -4.24 12.03 1.00
C ILE A 146 -4.80 10.82 1.71
N THR A 147 -4.54 10.71 3.02
CA THR A 147 -5.17 9.69 3.86
C THR A 147 -6.48 10.22 4.43
N ASP A 148 -7.58 9.57 4.08
CA ASP A 148 -8.91 9.83 4.61
C ASP A 148 -9.50 8.55 5.17
N ARG A 149 -9.75 8.49 6.49
CA ARG A 149 -10.34 7.35 7.20
C ARG A 149 -9.66 6.01 6.85
N LYS A 150 -8.33 6.00 6.86
CA LYS A 150 -7.47 4.85 6.49
C LYS A 150 -7.61 4.39 5.03
N ARG A 151 -8.17 5.20 4.17
CA ARG A 151 -8.14 5.06 2.70
C ARG A 151 -7.15 6.06 2.15
N ILE A 152 -6.50 5.70 1.07
CA ILE A 152 -5.50 6.55 0.41
C ILE A 152 -6.08 7.03 -0.91
N PHE A 153 -6.09 8.33 -1.12
CA PHE A 153 -6.56 8.94 -2.36
C PHE A 153 -5.44 9.74 -3.00
N ILE A 154 -5.35 9.64 -4.30
CA ILE A 154 -4.47 10.51 -5.08
C ILE A 154 -5.31 11.71 -5.54
N GLU A 155 -4.83 12.91 -5.20
CA GLU A 155 -5.48 14.19 -5.51
C GLU A 155 -4.54 15.07 -6.33
N ALA A 156 -5.10 15.91 -7.20
CA ALA A 156 -4.34 16.88 -7.97
C ALA A 156 -3.85 18.02 -7.06
N ARG A 157 -2.52 18.14 -6.87
CA ARG A 157 -1.89 19.21 -6.08
C ARG A 157 -1.90 20.56 -6.81
N ARG A 158 -1.96 20.54 -8.14
CA ARG A 158 -2.05 21.68 -9.05
C ARG A 158 -2.96 21.36 -10.22
N ASN A 159 -3.25 22.34 -11.08
CA ASN A 159 -3.94 22.07 -12.34
C ASN A 159 -3.04 21.20 -13.22
N ILE A 160 -3.59 20.15 -13.82
CA ILE A 160 -2.91 19.17 -14.65
C ILE A 160 -3.53 19.23 -16.05
N ARG A 161 -2.71 19.19 -17.09
CA ARG A 161 -3.18 19.19 -18.48
C ARG A 161 -3.43 17.77 -18.96
N ALA A 162 -4.36 17.62 -19.90
CA ALA A 162 -4.51 16.35 -20.61
C ALA A 162 -3.17 15.94 -21.24
N GLY A 163 -2.80 14.66 -21.09
CA GLY A 163 -1.55 14.09 -21.56
C GLY A 163 -0.38 14.16 -20.58
N ASP A 164 -0.45 14.96 -19.51
CA ASP A 164 0.59 15.00 -18.49
C ASP A 164 0.62 13.67 -17.71
N GLU A 165 1.81 13.18 -17.35
CA GLU A 165 1.96 12.06 -16.44
C GLU A 165 1.57 12.49 -15.02
N LEU A 166 0.80 11.66 -14.34
CA LEU A 166 0.36 11.85 -12.96
C LEU A 166 1.45 11.32 -12.03
N LEU A 167 2.04 12.21 -11.25
CA LEU A 167 3.21 11.94 -10.44
C LEU A 167 3.00 12.47 -9.02
N TYR A 168 3.47 11.74 -8.02
CA TYR A 168 3.48 12.23 -6.64
C TYR A 168 4.80 11.93 -5.93
N ASP A 169 5.10 12.69 -4.88
CA ASP A 169 6.29 12.45 -4.07
C ASP A 169 6.03 11.27 -3.14
N TYR A 170 6.78 10.19 -3.29
CA TYR A 170 6.62 8.97 -2.50
C TYR A 170 6.98 9.18 -1.04
N GLN A 171 7.97 10.04 -0.76
CA GLN A 171 8.45 10.35 0.59
C GLN A 171 8.71 9.10 1.43
N TYR A 172 9.46 8.13 0.88
CA TYR A 172 9.92 6.98 1.66
C TYR A 172 10.66 7.45 2.90
N GLU A 173 10.41 6.79 4.04
CA GLU A 173 11.01 7.19 5.30
C GLU A 173 12.54 7.14 5.20
N ARG A 174 13.16 8.26 5.56
CA ARG A 174 14.61 8.34 5.75
C ARG A 174 14.89 8.07 7.22
N THR A 175 15.74 7.08 7.51
CA THR A 175 16.25 6.78 8.84
C THR A 175 17.67 7.33 9.01
N GLU A 176 18.14 7.47 10.23
CA GLU A 176 19.50 7.93 10.54
C GLU A 176 20.58 6.93 10.09
N ASP A 177 20.19 5.66 9.92
CA ASP A 177 21.10 4.57 9.51
C ASP A 177 21.26 4.48 7.98
N HIS A 178 20.57 5.31 7.18
CA HIS A 178 20.70 5.27 5.73
C HIS A 178 22.10 5.67 5.27
N THR A 179 22.71 4.79 4.47
CA THR A 179 24.05 4.94 3.90
C THR A 179 23.99 5.51 2.47
N GLU A 180 25.16 5.80 1.88
CA GLU A 180 25.25 6.15 0.45
C GLU A 180 24.78 5.02 -0.48
N GLU A 181 24.88 3.77 -0.04
CA GLU A 181 24.40 2.61 -0.80
C GLU A 181 22.87 2.57 -0.82
N ASP A 182 22.23 2.91 0.30
CA ASP A 182 20.79 3.06 0.37
C ASP A 182 20.30 4.20 -0.52
N GLU A 183 21.02 5.33 -0.58
CA GLU A 183 20.69 6.41 -1.51
C GLU A 183 20.69 5.96 -2.97
N LYS A 184 21.63 5.10 -3.37
CA LYS A 184 21.67 4.50 -4.72
C LYS A 184 20.51 3.51 -4.94
N PHE A 185 20.18 2.72 -3.92
CA PHE A 185 19.06 1.79 -3.96
C PHE A 185 17.71 2.51 -4.14
N TYR A 186 17.56 3.67 -3.50
CA TYR A 186 16.39 4.54 -3.61
C TYR A 186 16.56 5.67 -4.65
N ALA A 187 17.41 5.50 -5.65
CA ALA A 187 17.71 6.54 -6.65
C ALA A 187 16.45 7.00 -7.40
N CYS A 188 16.28 8.31 -7.50
CA CYS A 188 15.22 8.97 -8.26
C CYS A 188 15.62 9.25 -9.71
N ARG A 189 14.67 9.07 -10.64
CA ARG A 189 14.84 9.34 -12.08
C ARG A 189 13.74 10.27 -12.64
N CYS A 190 13.10 11.06 -11.78
CA CYS A 190 11.94 11.85 -12.19
C CYS A 190 12.23 12.98 -13.17
N GLY A 191 13.51 13.37 -13.36
CA GLY A 191 13.90 14.44 -14.28
C GLY A 191 13.42 15.85 -13.90
N SER A 192 12.82 16.03 -12.70
CA SER A 192 12.40 17.34 -12.23
C SER A 192 13.60 18.26 -12.01
N PRO A 193 13.51 19.58 -12.31
CA PRO A 193 14.55 20.56 -11.99
C PRO A 193 14.94 20.57 -10.50
N ASN A 194 14.00 20.25 -9.61
CA ASN A 194 14.19 20.18 -8.17
C ASN A 194 14.36 18.72 -7.68
N CYS A 195 14.89 17.84 -8.52
CA CYS A 195 15.08 16.44 -8.16
C CYS A 195 16.07 16.30 -7.02
N ARG A 196 15.69 15.56 -5.96
CA ARG A 196 16.56 15.27 -4.81
C ARG A 196 17.58 14.17 -5.08
N GLY A 197 17.51 13.50 -6.23
CA GLY A 197 18.35 12.33 -6.55
C GLY A 197 17.85 11.03 -5.92
N THR A 198 16.91 11.10 -4.99
CA THR A 198 16.35 9.95 -4.26
C THR A 198 14.84 10.06 -4.10
N ILE A 199 14.15 8.90 -3.92
CA ILE A 199 12.73 8.83 -3.57
C ILE A 199 12.49 8.91 -2.06
N LEU A 200 13.56 8.96 -1.25
CA LEU A 200 13.47 9.16 0.19
C LEU A 200 12.96 10.58 0.51
N ALA A 201 12.32 10.72 1.65
CA ALA A 201 11.94 12.03 2.18
C ALA A 201 13.19 12.92 2.38
N PRO A 202 13.03 14.25 2.36
CA PRO A 202 14.10 15.16 2.77
C PRO A 202 14.60 14.79 4.17
N PRO A 203 15.89 15.03 4.48
CA PRO A 203 16.37 14.95 5.86
C PRO A 203 15.49 15.82 6.75
N LYS A 204 15.24 15.36 7.97
CA LYS A 204 14.60 16.22 8.97
C LYS A 204 15.52 17.42 9.20
N ALA A 205 14.94 18.61 9.16
CA ALA A 205 15.69 19.80 9.60
C ALA A 205 16.07 19.57 11.07
N ASP A 206 17.34 19.73 11.38
CA ASP A 206 17.79 19.77 12.77
C ASP A 206 17.13 20.99 13.41
N ASP A 207 16.29 20.77 14.42
CA ASP A 207 15.68 21.82 15.26
C ASP A 207 16.69 22.46 16.20
#